data_bdcdf5435af7bb784502a60bfb0a2ad9
#
_entry.id   bdcdf5435af7bb784502a60bfb0a2ad9
#
_cell.length_a   1.000
_cell.length_b   1.000
_cell.length_c   1.000
_cell.angle_alpha   90.00
_cell.angle_beta   90.00
_cell.angle_gamma   90.00
#
_symmetry.space_group_name_H-M   'P 1'
#
loop_
_entity.id
_entity.type
_entity.pdbx_description
1 polymer ?
#
loop_
_entity_poly.entity_id
_entity_poly.type
_entity_poly.pdbx_seq_one_letter_code
_entity_poly.pdbx_strand_id
1 'polypeptide(L)'
;MSAPILTSAAFPAKQLKVGGVTAFSATDYPGKFAAVVFVQGCPWHCGYCHNPHLQKRTGHSPLAWSQVLAHLQRRVALIDAVVFSGGEPTMDPALAEAMRQVHALGFGVGLHSAGIYPRRLAEVLPLVDWVGIDVKASSPAYDGVTGSSDSARLALESAEAVLASGAAYEFRTTVHPALHTPEDILALAQTLRALGVRHYALQVFRATGCADEGLKATSTADYPGAELVAQVSGLFKTFTLRRE
;
A
#
# COMPACT_ATOMS: atom_id res chain seq x y z
N MET A 1 18.48 54.99 -0.87
CA MET A 1 17.93 54.15 -1.92
C MET A 1 17.86 52.72 -1.38
N SER A 2 16.66 52.29 -0.94
CA SER A 2 16.44 50.93 -0.43
C SER A 2 16.11 50.00 -1.61
N ALA A 3 16.88 48.90 -1.73
CA ALA A 3 16.61 47.91 -2.75
C ALA A 3 15.30 47.11 -2.42
N PRO A 4 14.50 46.73 -3.43
CA PRO A 4 13.29 45.97 -3.21
C PRO A 4 13.66 44.55 -2.79
N ILE A 5 13.08 44.10 -1.66
CA ILE A 5 13.10 42.72 -1.23
C ILE A 5 12.25 41.92 -2.23
N LEU A 6 12.91 41.11 -3.05
CA LEU A 6 12.24 40.12 -3.90
C LEU A 6 11.56 39.08 -2.98
N THR A 7 10.27 39.23 -2.77
CA THR A 7 9.45 38.18 -2.19
C THR A 7 9.46 36.99 -3.15
N SER A 8 10.11 35.90 -2.73
CA SER A 8 10.05 34.62 -3.43
C SER A 8 8.59 34.27 -3.68
N ALA A 9 8.17 34.25 -4.95
CA ALA A 9 6.88 33.71 -5.33
C ALA A 9 6.86 32.24 -4.93
N ALA A 10 6.18 31.93 -3.83
CA ALA A 10 5.97 30.54 -3.40
C ALA A 10 5.21 29.83 -4.53
N PHE A 11 5.88 28.92 -5.23
CA PHE A 11 5.18 28.02 -6.15
C PHE A 11 4.04 27.35 -5.36
N PRO A 12 2.82 27.28 -5.93
CA PRO A 12 1.71 26.63 -5.22
C PRO A 12 2.13 25.24 -4.80
N ALA A 13 2.04 24.95 -3.48
CA ALA A 13 2.41 23.66 -2.95
C ALA A 13 1.69 22.55 -3.73
N LYS A 14 2.44 21.58 -4.22
CA LYS A 14 1.86 20.44 -4.95
C LYS A 14 0.83 19.78 -4.05
N GLN A 15 -0.40 19.69 -4.50
CA GLN A 15 -1.47 19.03 -3.75
C GLN A 15 -1.51 17.54 -4.10
N LEU A 16 -1.81 16.70 -3.08
CA LEU A 16 -1.98 15.26 -3.23
C LEU A 16 -3.06 14.96 -4.29
N LYS A 17 -2.76 14.06 -5.22
CA LYS A 17 -3.69 13.61 -6.26
C LYS A 17 -4.61 12.51 -5.71
N VAL A 18 -5.74 12.92 -5.16
CA VAL A 18 -6.72 12.02 -4.57
C VAL A 18 -7.65 11.47 -5.66
N GLY A 19 -7.71 10.14 -5.78
CA GLY A 19 -8.64 9.43 -6.66
C GLY A 19 -9.97 9.07 -5.99
N GLY A 20 -9.97 8.93 -4.67
CA GLY A 20 -11.16 8.60 -3.88
C GLY A 20 -10.88 8.58 -2.38
N VAL A 21 -11.94 8.49 -1.59
CA VAL A 21 -11.86 8.36 -0.12
C VAL A 21 -12.90 7.36 0.36
N THR A 22 -12.48 6.39 1.17
CA THR A 22 -13.39 5.62 2.03
C THR A 22 -13.43 6.29 3.39
N ALA A 23 -14.61 6.75 3.79
CA ALA A 23 -14.74 7.56 5.01
C ALA A 23 -14.55 6.76 6.30
N PHE A 24 -14.74 5.43 6.25
CA PHE A 24 -14.60 4.52 7.38
C PHE A 24 -14.18 3.13 6.92
N SER A 25 -13.18 2.58 7.58
CA SER A 25 -12.71 1.20 7.43
C SER A 25 -12.25 0.66 8.79
N ALA A 26 -12.56 -0.61 9.05
CA ALA A 26 -12.10 -1.35 10.22
C ALA A 26 -11.02 -2.40 9.85
N THR A 27 -10.62 -2.47 8.57
CA THR A 27 -9.74 -3.52 8.04
C THR A 27 -8.42 -3.01 7.48
N ASP A 28 -8.37 -1.73 7.07
CA ASP A 28 -7.19 -1.15 6.40
C ASP A 28 -6.05 -0.76 7.35
N TYR A 29 -6.34 -0.67 8.65
CA TYR A 29 -5.33 -0.47 9.69
C TYR A 29 -5.67 -1.41 10.87
N PRO A 30 -4.87 -2.46 11.14
CA PRO A 30 -5.18 -3.44 12.17
C PRO A 30 -5.43 -2.81 13.55
N GLY A 31 -6.61 -3.08 14.13
CA GLY A 31 -6.98 -2.58 15.46
C GLY A 31 -7.34 -1.10 15.55
N LYS A 32 -7.49 -0.42 14.41
CA LYS A 32 -7.88 1.00 14.33
C LYS A 32 -9.05 1.21 13.37
N PHE A 33 -9.90 2.17 13.70
CA PHE A 33 -10.85 2.72 12.74
C PHE A 33 -10.15 3.80 11.90
N ALA A 34 -10.22 3.69 10.60
CA ALA A 34 -9.48 4.56 9.71
C ALA A 34 -10.35 5.10 8.57
N ALA A 35 -10.00 6.29 8.06
CA ALA A 35 -10.37 6.68 6.72
C ALA A 35 -9.27 6.22 5.75
N VAL A 36 -9.63 5.88 4.50
CA VAL A 36 -8.66 5.50 3.47
C VAL A 36 -8.67 6.55 2.36
N VAL A 37 -7.51 7.11 2.07
CA VAL A 37 -7.30 8.06 0.98
C VAL A 37 -6.60 7.33 -0.16
N PHE A 38 -7.26 7.20 -1.29
CA PHE A 38 -6.73 6.55 -2.49
C PHE A 38 -6.01 7.56 -3.37
N VAL A 39 -4.70 7.41 -3.53
CA VAL A 39 -3.83 8.27 -4.34
C VAL A 39 -3.80 7.78 -5.78
N GLN A 40 -3.84 8.70 -6.75
CA GLN A 40 -3.75 8.38 -8.18
C GLN A 40 -2.30 8.14 -8.63
N GLY A 41 -2.14 7.21 -9.54
CA GLY A 41 -0.90 6.86 -10.20
C GLY A 41 -0.30 5.57 -9.64
N CYS A 42 0.00 4.65 -10.53
CA CYS A 42 0.77 3.44 -10.26
C CYS A 42 1.48 3.04 -11.56
N PRO A 43 2.79 2.85 -11.58
CA PRO A 43 3.49 2.41 -12.79
C PRO A 43 3.37 0.90 -13.03
N TRP A 44 2.97 0.12 -12.01
CA TRP A 44 2.75 -1.31 -12.17
C TRP A 44 1.36 -1.61 -12.70
N HIS A 45 1.25 -2.68 -13.50
CA HIS A 45 0.03 -3.13 -14.16
C HIS A 45 -0.32 -4.55 -13.72
N CYS A 46 -0.38 -4.77 -12.40
CA CYS A 46 -0.68 -6.09 -11.83
C CYS A 46 -2.02 -6.60 -12.36
N GLY A 47 -2.07 -7.86 -12.88
CA GLY A 47 -3.27 -8.44 -13.43
C GLY A 47 -4.43 -8.52 -12.42
N TYR A 48 -4.14 -8.76 -11.15
CA TYR A 48 -5.13 -8.80 -10.07
C TYR A 48 -5.44 -7.43 -9.44
N CYS A 49 -5.09 -6.31 -10.08
CA CYS A 49 -5.28 -4.99 -9.50
C CYS A 49 -6.76 -4.72 -9.17
N HIS A 50 -7.05 -4.36 -7.91
CA HIS A 50 -8.40 -4.00 -7.46
C HIS A 50 -8.78 -2.54 -7.74
N ASN A 51 -7.79 -1.71 -8.11
CA ASN A 51 -7.97 -0.28 -8.41
C ASN A 51 -7.37 0.10 -9.78
N PRO A 52 -7.69 -0.60 -10.87
CA PRO A 52 -7.10 -0.33 -12.19
C PRO A 52 -7.37 1.10 -12.68
N HIS A 53 -8.49 1.69 -12.27
CA HIS A 53 -8.86 3.08 -12.56
C HIS A 53 -7.92 4.11 -11.91
N LEU A 54 -7.16 3.73 -10.90
CA LEU A 54 -6.18 4.59 -10.22
C LEU A 54 -4.76 4.47 -10.78
N GLN A 55 -4.49 3.53 -11.69
CA GLN A 55 -3.15 3.38 -12.29
C GLN A 55 -2.73 4.65 -13.05
N LYS A 56 -3.66 5.23 -13.81
CA LYS A 56 -3.39 6.46 -14.55
C LYS A 56 -3.40 7.67 -13.60
N ARG A 57 -2.27 8.38 -13.54
CA ARG A 57 -2.21 9.68 -12.87
C ARG A 57 -2.71 10.76 -13.82
N THR A 58 -3.90 11.28 -13.56
CA THR A 58 -4.51 12.33 -14.38
C THR A 58 -4.05 13.72 -13.96
N GLY A 59 -4.18 14.70 -14.86
CA GLY A 59 -3.93 16.11 -14.54
C GLY A 59 -4.92 16.66 -13.51
N HIS A 60 -6.15 16.13 -13.53
CA HIS A 60 -7.24 16.52 -12.63
C HIS A 60 -7.40 15.50 -11.50
N SER A 61 -7.62 15.98 -10.27
CA SER A 61 -7.99 15.16 -9.11
C SER A 61 -9.50 15.23 -8.90
N PRO A 62 -10.24 14.10 -8.83
CA PRO A 62 -11.68 14.12 -8.56
C PRO A 62 -12.04 14.83 -7.25
N LEU A 63 -11.15 14.75 -6.26
CA LEU A 63 -11.29 15.38 -4.95
C LEU A 63 -10.08 16.27 -4.68
N ALA A 64 -10.30 17.53 -4.34
CA ALA A 64 -9.23 18.41 -3.88
C ALA A 64 -8.77 17.95 -2.48
N TRP A 65 -7.46 17.94 -2.23
CA TRP A 65 -6.91 17.56 -0.94
C TRP A 65 -7.48 18.41 0.22
N SER A 66 -7.72 19.70 -0.01
CA SER A 66 -8.36 20.59 0.97
C SER A 66 -9.76 20.15 1.39
N GLN A 67 -10.54 19.59 0.46
CA GLN A 67 -11.86 19.04 0.74
C GLN A 67 -11.75 17.76 1.60
N VAL A 68 -10.73 16.92 1.32
CA VAL A 68 -10.44 15.73 2.12
C VAL A 68 -10.05 16.13 3.54
N LEU A 69 -9.16 17.11 3.72
CA LEU A 69 -8.78 17.61 5.05
C LEU A 69 -9.98 18.17 5.81
N ALA A 70 -10.83 18.97 5.17
CA ALA A 70 -12.06 19.48 5.79
C ALA A 70 -13.03 18.35 6.19
N HIS A 71 -13.08 17.25 5.43
CA HIS A 71 -13.84 16.05 5.79
C HIS A 71 -13.22 15.35 7.00
N LEU A 72 -11.91 15.14 7.02
CA LEU A 72 -11.17 14.51 8.12
C LEU A 72 -11.31 15.31 9.42
N GLN A 73 -11.23 16.63 9.35
CA GLN A 73 -11.41 17.49 10.53
C GLN A 73 -12.73 17.25 11.25
N ARG A 74 -13.82 16.95 10.51
CA ARG A 74 -15.11 16.57 11.10
C ARG A 74 -15.16 15.15 11.66
N ARG A 75 -14.10 14.36 11.47
CA ARG A 75 -13.96 12.98 11.94
C ARG A 75 -13.02 12.83 13.13
N VAL A 76 -12.45 13.92 13.63
CA VAL A 76 -11.65 13.92 14.84
C VAL A 76 -12.46 13.32 16.01
N ALA A 77 -11.85 12.40 16.75
CA ALA A 77 -12.46 11.58 17.80
C ALA A 77 -13.50 10.52 17.32
N LEU A 78 -13.76 10.39 16.01
CA LEU A 78 -14.64 9.35 15.45
C LEU A 78 -13.85 8.21 14.79
N ILE A 79 -12.64 8.50 14.30
CA ILE A 79 -11.71 7.51 13.75
C ILE A 79 -10.32 7.77 14.34
N ASP A 80 -9.47 6.74 14.31
CA ASP A 80 -8.14 6.77 14.91
C ASP A 80 -7.04 7.20 13.93
N ALA A 81 -7.20 6.89 12.66
CA ALA A 81 -6.14 7.01 11.69
C ALA A 81 -6.63 7.34 10.27
N VAL A 82 -5.70 7.76 9.43
CA VAL A 82 -5.88 7.90 7.98
C VAL A 82 -4.85 7.02 7.27
N VAL A 83 -5.32 6.15 6.39
CA VAL A 83 -4.47 5.28 5.57
C VAL A 83 -4.34 5.85 4.18
N PHE A 84 -3.13 6.07 3.72
CA PHE A 84 -2.84 6.39 2.33
C PHE A 84 -2.65 5.11 1.53
N SER A 85 -3.45 4.92 0.48
CA SER A 85 -3.52 3.73 -0.36
C SER A 85 -3.80 4.14 -1.82
N GLY A 86 -4.30 3.23 -2.66
CA GLY A 86 -4.80 3.55 -4.00
C GLY A 86 -4.00 2.91 -5.12
N GLY A 87 -3.34 3.71 -5.95
CA GLY A 87 -2.29 3.25 -6.87
C GLY A 87 -1.01 2.96 -6.10
N GLU A 88 0.01 3.80 -6.24
CA GLU A 88 1.20 3.77 -5.38
C GLU A 88 1.40 5.15 -4.72
N PRO A 89 1.07 5.30 -3.43
CA PRO A 89 1.11 6.61 -2.77
C PRO A 89 2.49 7.28 -2.79
N THR A 90 3.56 6.50 -2.69
CA THR A 90 4.95 7.03 -2.70
C THR A 90 5.34 7.66 -4.04
N MET A 91 4.52 7.47 -5.10
CA MET A 91 4.67 8.17 -6.36
C MET A 91 4.38 9.68 -6.24
N ASP A 92 3.49 10.07 -5.32
CA ASP A 92 3.04 11.46 -5.21
C ASP A 92 4.01 12.31 -4.38
N PRO A 93 4.61 13.38 -4.95
CA PRO A 93 5.55 14.23 -4.22
C PRO A 93 4.91 15.05 -3.10
N ALA A 94 3.57 15.13 -3.04
CA ALA A 94 2.85 15.81 -1.97
C ALA A 94 2.51 14.88 -0.78
N LEU A 95 2.86 13.58 -0.85
CA LEU A 95 2.48 12.61 0.17
C LEU A 95 3.00 12.98 1.56
N ALA A 96 4.27 13.33 1.69
CA ALA A 96 4.88 13.67 2.97
C ALA A 96 4.16 14.87 3.65
N GLU A 97 3.81 15.88 2.87
CA GLU A 97 3.09 17.05 3.40
C GLU A 97 1.65 16.68 3.81
N ALA A 98 0.99 15.84 3.02
CA ALA A 98 -0.34 15.35 3.35
C ALA A 98 -0.32 14.53 4.68
N MET A 99 0.69 13.69 4.90
CA MET A 99 0.87 12.94 6.15
C MET A 99 1.07 13.87 7.35
N ARG A 100 1.91 14.93 7.22
CA ARG A 100 2.08 15.92 8.31
C ARG A 100 0.77 16.63 8.65
N GLN A 101 -0.03 16.98 7.64
CA GLN A 101 -1.33 17.62 7.86
C GLN A 101 -2.31 16.68 8.56
N VAL A 102 -2.28 15.38 8.27
CA VAL A 102 -3.07 14.36 8.96
C VAL A 102 -2.63 14.24 10.43
N HIS A 103 -1.34 14.20 10.70
CA HIS A 103 -0.83 14.22 12.09
C HIS A 103 -1.22 15.50 12.85
N ALA A 104 -1.19 16.65 12.17
CA ALA A 104 -1.60 17.92 12.77
C ALA A 104 -3.09 17.95 13.18
N LEU A 105 -3.93 17.11 12.58
CA LEU A 105 -5.32 16.88 12.99
C LEU A 105 -5.47 15.88 14.15
N GLY A 106 -4.38 15.23 14.59
CA GLY A 106 -4.37 14.27 15.69
C GLY A 106 -4.61 12.83 15.27
N PHE A 107 -4.63 12.50 13.97
CA PHE A 107 -4.76 11.12 13.48
C PHE A 107 -3.42 10.40 13.39
N GLY A 108 -3.46 9.09 13.61
CA GLY A 108 -2.37 8.22 13.17
C GLY A 108 -2.31 8.12 11.65
N VAL A 109 -1.12 7.86 11.11
CA VAL A 109 -0.86 7.70 9.67
C VAL A 109 -0.55 6.26 9.33
N GLY A 110 -1.40 5.65 8.50
CA GLY A 110 -1.15 4.37 7.85
C GLY A 110 -0.72 4.56 6.39
N LEU A 111 0.08 3.63 5.89
CA LEU A 111 0.49 3.59 4.49
C LEU A 111 0.33 2.19 3.92
N HIS A 112 -0.35 2.05 2.78
CA HIS A 112 -0.28 0.86 1.95
C HIS A 112 0.61 1.14 0.74
N SER A 113 1.65 0.34 0.54
CA SER A 113 2.58 0.50 -0.57
C SER A 113 2.97 -0.85 -1.16
N ALA A 114 3.21 -0.88 -2.45
CA ALA A 114 3.83 -2.02 -3.14
C ALA A 114 5.37 -1.93 -3.17
N GLY A 115 5.95 -0.90 -2.56
CA GLY A 115 7.39 -0.74 -2.48
C GLY A 115 8.07 -0.38 -3.81
N ILE A 116 7.35 0.28 -4.71
CA ILE A 116 7.85 0.61 -6.06
C ILE A 116 9.02 1.62 -6.03
N TYR A 117 9.01 2.51 -5.04
CA TYR A 117 9.98 3.60 -4.92
C TYR A 117 10.70 3.55 -3.57
N PRO A 118 11.73 2.69 -3.38
CA PRO A 118 12.39 2.48 -2.09
C PRO A 118 12.88 3.77 -1.44
N ARG A 119 13.50 4.66 -2.22
CA ARG A 119 14.01 5.95 -1.70
C ARG A 119 12.90 6.85 -1.19
N ARG A 120 11.81 6.99 -1.95
CA ARG A 120 10.65 7.81 -1.54
C ARG A 120 9.90 7.20 -0.36
N LEU A 121 9.83 5.87 -0.31
CA LEU A 121 9.29 5.17 0.84
C LEU A 121 10.12 5.49 2.10
N ALA A 122 11.44 5.37 2.03
CA ALA A 122 12.35 5.69 3.14
C ALA A 122 12.19 7.16 3.62
N GLU A 123 11.94 8.10 2.71
CA GLU A 123 11.70 9.52 3.05
C GLU A 123 10.41 9.73 3.86
N VAL A 124 9.37 8.94 3.63
CA VAL A 124 8.07 9.10 4.29
C VAL A 124 7.89 8.19 5.52
N LEU A 125 8.65 7.11 5.64
CA LEU A 125 8.56 6.17 6.78
C LEU A 125 8.64 6.85 8.17
N PRO A 126 9.44 7.92 8.40
CA PRO A 126 9.42 8.65 9.67
C PRO A 126 8.08 9.33 10.00
N LEU A 127 7.16 9.43 9.03
CA LEU A 127 5.83 9.99 9.20
C LEU A 127 4.74 8.91 9.25
N VAL A 128 5.12 7.62 9.28
CA VAL A 128 4.18 6.50 9.22
C VAL A 128 4.17 5.77 10.55
N ASP A 129 2.99 5.63 11.16
CA ASP A 129 2.80 4.85 12.39
C ASP A 129 2.66 3.35 12.08
N TRP A 130 2.07 3.02 10.93
CA TRP A 130 1.92 1.65 10.48
C TRP A 130 1.98 1.54 8.96
N VAL A 131 2.67 0.54 8.44
CA VAL A 131 2.79 0.28 7.00
C VAL A 131 2.35 -1.14 6.63
N GLY A 132 1.40 -1.24 5.71
CA GLY A 132 1.09 -2.47 5.00
C GLY A 132 1.88 -2.52 3.70
N ILE A 133 2.87 -3.40 3.61
CA ILE A 133 3.72 -3.54 2.43
C ILE A 133 3.33 -4.79 1.62
N ASP A 134 2.99 -4.60 0.35
CA ASP A 134 2.60 -5.70 -0.51
C ASP A 134 3.82 -6.28 -1.22
N VAL A 135 4.19 -7.52 -0.89
CA VAL A 135 5.16 -8.31 -1.65
C VAL A 135 4.40 -9.30 -2.50
N LYS A 136 4.53 -9.19 -3.83
CA LYS A 136 3.52 -9.73 -4.75
C LYS A 136 3.80 -11.14 -5.23
N ALA A 137 5.06 -11.57 -5.28
CA ALA A 137 5.46 -12.90 -5.74
C ALA A 137 6.87 -13.24 -5.29
N SER A 138 7.32 -14.48 -5.51
CA SER A 138 8.74 -14.86 -5.51
C SER A 138 9.51 -14.12 -6.59
N SER A 139 10.82 -13.91 -6.40
CA SER A 139 11.62 -13.10 -7.33
C SER A 139 11.50 -13.50 -8.81
N PRO A 140 11.50 -14.79 -9.19
CA PRO A 140 11.38 -15.18 -10.59
C PRO A 140 10.02 -14.83 -11.22
N ALA A 141 8.93 -14.82 -10.44
CA ALA A 141 7.58 -14.58 -10.92
C ALA A 141 7.16 -13.10 -10.82
N TYR A 142 7.92 -12.28 -10.11
CA TYR A 142 7.51 -10.94 -9.71
C TYR A 142 7.18 -10.02 -10.88
N ASP A 143 8.07 -9.97 -11.88
CA ASP A 143 7.90 -9.12 -13.07
C ASP A 143 6.67 -9.52 -13.89
N GLY A 144 6.37 -10.83 -13.96
CA GLY A 144 5.16 -11.34 -14.61
C GLY A 144 3.87 -10.90 -13.88
N VAL A 145 3.90 -10.86 -12.54
CA VAL A 145 2.74 -10.43 -11.74
C VAL A 145 2.53 -8.92 -11.82
N THR A 146 3.60 -8.13 -11.85
CA THR A 146 3.53 -6.65 -11.82
C THR A 146 3.44 -6.02 -13.22
N GLY A 147 3.78 -6.77 -14.27
CA GLY A 147 3.92 -6.25 -15.63
C GLY A 147 5.06 -5.22 -15.76
N SER A 148 6.08 -5.30 -14.90
CA SER A 148 7.18 -4.32 -14.85
C SER A 148 8.49 -5.03 -14.53
N SER A 149 9.55 -4.66 -15.24
CA SER A 149 10.90 -5.20 -15.03
C SER A 149 11.52 -4.73 -13.70
N ASP A 150 12.41 -5.56 -13.15
CA ASP A 150 13.18 -5.25 -11.93
C ASP A 150 12.31 -5.00 -10.68
N SER A 151 11.06 -5.41 -10.72
CA SER A 151 10.09 -5.13 -9.66
C SER A 151 10.38 -5.88 -8.36
N ALA A 152 10.95 -7.08 -8.44
CA ALA A 152 11.37 -7.85 -7.27
C ALA A 152 12.45 -7.14 -6.45
N ARG A 153 13.48 -6.59 -7.10
CA ARG A 153 14.55 -5.86 -6.41
C ARG A 153 14.01 -4.63 -5.68
N LEU A 154 13.17 -3.84 -6.35
CA LEU A 154 12.56 -2.64 -5.74
C LEU A 154 11.71 -2.99 -4.52
N ALA A 155 10.91 -4.05 -4.61
CA ALA A 155 10.09 -4.53 -3.49
C ALA A 155 10.94 -5.01 -2.31
N LEU A 156 12.05 -5.71 -2.56
CA LEU A 156 12.96 -6.18 -1.51
C LEU A 156 13.71 -5.03 -0.84
N GLU A 157 14.24 -4.07 -1.59
CA GLU A 157 14.85 -2.85 -1.04
C GLU A 157 13.85 -2.07 -0.16
N SER A 158 12.60 -2.00 -0.58
CA SER A 158 11.53 -1.38 0.20
C SER A 158 11.19 -2.18 1.46
N ALA A 159 11.21 -3.51 1.39
CA ALA A 159 11.04 -4.39 2.53
C ALA A 159 12.13 -4.15 3.60
N GLU A 160 13.38 -4.06 3.19
CA GLU A 160 14.51 -3.74 4.07
C GLU A 160 14.35 -2.36 4.73
N ALA A 161 13.94 -1.35 3.95
CA ALA A 161 13.69 -0.01 4.48
C ALA A 161 12.57 0.00 5.54
N VAL A 162 11.48 -0.75 5.31
CA VAL A 162 10.40 -0.89 6.30
C VAL A 162 10.90 -1.56 7.58
N LEU A 163 11.65 -2.65 7.47
CA LEU A 163 12.19 -3.37 8.64
C LEU A 163 13.16 -2.50 9.44
N ALA A 164 13.92 -1.64 8.79
CA ALA A 164 14.87 -0.72 9.44
C ALA A 164 14.22 0.52 10.05
N SER A 165 12.97 0.86 9.66
CA SER A 165 12.34 2.14 10.02
C SER A 165 11.86 2.22 11.48
N GLY A 166 11.57 1.07 12.11
CA GLY A 166 10.93 1.00 13.41
C GLY A 166 9.41 1.24 13.40
N ALA A 167 8.79 1.58 12.27
CA ALA A 167 7.34 1.67 12.14
C ALA A 167 6.68 0.30 12.37
N ALA A 168 5.48 0.28 12.93
CA ALA A 168 4.69 -0.95 12.95
C ALA A 168 4.36 -1.36 11.51
N TYR A 169 4.32 -2.67 11.25
CA TYR A 169 4.14 -3.13 9.86
C TYR A 169 3.40 -4.47 9.76
N GLU A 170 2.89 -4.72 8.57
CA GLU A 170 2.45 -6.04 8.11
C GLU A 170 2.88 -6.22 6.65
N PHE A 171 3.59 -7.31 6.36
CA PHE A 171 3.82 -7.74 4.98
C PHE A 171 2.62 -8.53 4.49
N ARG A 172 2.24 -8.33 3.23
CA ARG A 172 1.05 -8.93 2.64
C ARG A 172 1.35 -9.49 1.26
N THR A 173 0.72 -10.61 0.92
CA THR A 173 0.72 -11.14 -0.44
C THR A 173 -0.71 -11.50 -0.83
N THR A 174 -1.20 -10.89 -1.91
CA THR A 174 -2.45 -11.32 -2.54
C THR A 174 -2.15 -12.53 -3.40
N VAL A 175 -2.82 -13.65 -3.10
CA VAL A 175 -2.57 -14.95 -3.74
C VAL A 175 -3.72 -15.37 -4.62
N HIS A 176 -3.38 -15.96 -5.78
CA HIS A 176 -4.33 -16.49 -6.76
C HIS A 176 -3.75 -17.74 -7.43
N PRO A 177 -4.51 -18.85 -7.62
CA PRO A 177 -3.96 -20.10 -8.11
C PRO A 177 -3.41 -20.03 -9.55
N ALA A 178 -3.88 -19.10 -10.37
CA ALA A 178 -3.34 -18.88 -11.71
C ALA A 178 -2.03 -18.04 -11.72
N LEU A 179 -1.65 -17.42 -10.60
CA LEU A 179 -0.46 -16.54 -10.51
C LEU A 179 0.61 -17.09 -9.59
N HIS A 180 0.25 -17.94 -8.64
CA HIS A 180 1.15 -18.44 -7.61
C HIS A 180 0.92 -19.94 -7.41
N THR A 181 1.97 -20.73 -7.56
CA THR A 181 1.94 -22.12 -7.11
C THR A 181 2.12 -22.17 -5.58
N PRO A 182 1.76 -23.30 -4.92
CA PRO A 182 2.08 -23.50 -3.50
C PRO A 182 3.57 -23.32 -3.18
N GLU A 183 4.44 -23.79 -4.07
CA GLU A 183 5.89 -23.69 -3.96
C GLU A 183 6.37 -22.26 -4.04
N ASP A 184 5.79 -21.44 -4.93
CA ASP A 184 6.09 -19.99 -5.03
C ASP A 184 5.75 -19.25 -3.76
N ILE A 185 4.58 -19.54 -3.17
CA ILE A 185 4.15 -18.91 -1.92
C ILE A 185 5.07 -19.31 -0.76
N LEU A 186 5.44 -20.59 -0.67
CA LEU A 186 6.34 -21.06 0.37
C LEU A 186 7.74 -20.45 0.22
N ALA A 187 8.29 -20.40 -0.99
CA ALA A 187 9.58 -19.79 -1.28
C ALA A 187 9.60 -18.29 -0.93
N LEU A 188 8.51 -17.58 -1.27
CA LEU A 188 8.35 -16.18 -0.89
C LEU A 188 8.32 -16.01 0.62
N ALA A 189 7.51 -16.81 1.33
CA ALA A 189 7.40 -16.77 2.78
C ALA A 189 8.75 -17.05 3.47
N GLN A 190 9.52 -18.02 2.98
CA GLN A 190 10.87 -18.32 3.45
C GLN A 190 11.83 -17.15 3.24
N THR A 191 11.77 -16.49 2.06
CA THR A 191 12.55 -15.29 1.76
C THR A 191 12.23 -14.16 2.74
N LEU A 192 10.95 -13.87 2.95
CA LEU A 192 10.51 -12.84 3.91
C LEU A 192 10.94 -13.17 5.35
N ARG A 193 10.83 -14.44 5.73
CA ARG A 193 11.31 -14.91 7.05
C ARG A 193 12.81 -14.71 7.22
N ALA A 194 13.60 -15.02 6.19
CA ALA A 194 15.05 -14.83 6.19
C ALA A 194 15.46 -13.34 6.29
N LEU A 195 14.68 -12.44 5.69
CA LEU A 195 14.84 -10.98 5.84
C LEU A 195 14.48 -10.47 7.26
N GLY A 196 13.84 -11.28 8.09
CA GLY A 196 13.47 -10.91 9.46
C GLY A 196 12.01 -10.43 9.61
N VAL A 197 11.18 -10.62 8.59
CA VAL A 197 9.74 -10.32 8.68
C VAL A 197 9.10 -11.17 9.78
N ARG A 198 8.29 -10.54 10.63
CA ARG A 198 7.60 -11.17 11.77
C ARG A 198 6.08 -11.18 11.62
N HIS A 199 5.52 -10.23 10.89
CA HIS A 199 4.08 -10.03 10.72
C HIS A 199 3.73 -10.19 9.25
N TYR A 200 3.01 -11.26 8.92
CA TYR A 200 2.70 -11.60 7.54
C TYR A 200 1.23 -11.99 7.35
N ALA A 201 0.66 -11.58 6.22
CA ALA A 201 -0.69 -11.96 5.83
C ALA A 201 -0.73 -12.48 4.39
N LEU A 202 -1.42 -13.59 4.19
CA LEU A 202 -1.91 -14.00 2.87
C LEU A 202 -3.33 -13.46 2.69
N GLN A 203 -3.57 -12.82 1.57
CA GLN A 203 -4.88 -12.30 1.17
C GLN A 203 -5.34 -13.08 -0.05
N VAL A 204 -6.42 -13.84 0.07
CA VAL A 204 -6.99 -14.53 -1.09
C VAL A 204 -7.57 -13.49 -2.03
N PHE A 205 -7.26 -13.63 -3.33
CA PHE A 205 -7.77 -12.75 -4.37
C PHE A 205 -9.30 -12.64 -4.30
N ARG A 206 -9.80 -11.44 -4.48
CA ARG A 206 -11.22 -11.15 -4.64
C ARG A 206 -11.51 -10.64 -6.06
N ALA A 207 -12.62 -11.06 -6.63
CA ALA A 207 -13.01 -10.66 -7.98
C ALA A 207 -13.41 -9.17 -8.07
N THR A 208 -13.94 -8.62 -6.96
CA THR A 208 -14.43 -7.23 -6.91
C THR A 208 -13.33 -6.23 -7.20
N GLY A 209 -13.55 -5.37 -8.20
CA GLY A 209 -12.60 -4.33 -8.64
C GLY A 209 -11.55 -4.80 -9.64
N CYS A 210 -11.31 -6.11 -9.78
CA CYS A 210 -10.38 -6.63 -10.79
C CYS A 210 -10.96 -6.50 -12.20
N ALA A 211 -10.11 -6.15 -13.16
CA ALA A 211 -10.49 -6.04 -14.58
C ALA A 211 -10.21 -7.31 -15.38
N ASP A 212 -9.43 -8.24 -14.87
CA ASP A 212 -9.05 -9.49 -15.55
C ASP A 212 -10.14 -10.55 -15.39
N GLU A 213 -10.83 -10.84 -16.48
CA GLU A 213 -11.94 -11.82 -16.48
C GLU A 213 -11.43 -13.26 -16.30
N GLY A 214 -10.20 -13.57 -16.74
CA GLY A 214 -9.59 -14.90 -16.55
C GLY A 214 -9.33 -15.19 -15.07
N LEU A 215 -8.78 -14.22 -14.35
CA LEU A 215 -8.60 -14.35 -12.91
C LEU A 215 -9.94 -14.45 -12.17
N LYS A 216 -10.93 -13.65 -12.56
CA LYS A 216 -12.26 -13.68 -11.94
C LYS A 216 -12.99 -15.01 -12.14
N ALA A 217 -12.75 -15.66 -13.27
CA ALA A 217 -13.38 -16.96 -13.58
C ALA A 217 -12.78 -18.15 -12.83
N THR A 218 -11.58 -17.98 -12.25
CA THR A 218 -10.88 -19.06 -11.55
C THR A 218 -11.33 -19.12 -10.08
N SER A 219 -11.76 -20.31 -9.63
CA SER A 219 -12.17 -20.51 -8.24
C SER A 219 -10.98 -20.37 -7.27
N THR A 220 -11.19 -19.64 -6.19
CA THR A 220 -10.25 -19.49 -5.08
C THR A 220 -10.73 -20.14 -3.78
N ALA A 221 -11.83 -20.90 -3.82
CA ALA A 221 -12.54 -21.41 -2.63
C ALA A 221 -11.64 -22.24 -1.71
N ASP A 222 -10.84 -23.15 -2.27
CA ASP A 222 -9.94 -24.04 -1.52
C ASP A 222 -8.46 -23.61 -1.60
N TYR A 223 -8.20 -22.38 -2.07
CA TYR A 223 -6.86 -21.88 -2.24
C TYR A 223 -6.55 -20.73 -1.27
N PRO A 224 -5.35 -20.67 -0.69
CA PRO A 224 -4.36 -21.75 -0.62
C PRO A 224 -4.82 -22.88 0.29
N GLY A 225 -4.36 -24.13 0.00
CA GLY A 225 -4.72 -25.32 0.76
C GLY A 225 -4.23 -25.26 2.22
N ALA A 226 -4.90 -26.02 3.11
CA ALA A 226 -4.64 -25.98 4.55
C ALA A 226 -3.19 -26.33 4.93
N GLU A 227 -2.57 -27.27 4.22
CA GLU A 227 -1.18 -27.69 4.47
C GLU A 227 -0.20 -26.52 4.21
N LEU A 228 -0.34 -25.84 3.08
CA LEU A 228 0.47 -24.64 2.76
C LEU A 228 0.26 -23.54 3.80
N VAL A 229 -1.00 -23.29 4.18
CA VAL A 229 -1.32 -22.30 5.22
C VAL A 229 -0.63 -22.62 6.54
N ALA A 230 -0.62 -23.90 6.95
CA ALA A 230 0.05 -24.33 8.16
C ALA A 230 1.58 -24.14 8.08
N GLN A 231 2.20 -24.50 6.95
CA GLN A 231 3.63 -24.33 6.72
C GLN A 231 4.03 -22.85 6.77
N VAL A 232 3.31 -21.98 6.05
CA VAL A 232 3.57 -20.54 6.03
C VAL A 232 3.36 -19.92 7.41
N SER A 233 2.27 -20.28 8.09
CA SER A 233 1.95 -19.76 9.43
C SER A 233 3.07 -20.04 10.43
N GLY A 234 3.68 -21.22 10.37
CA GLY A 234 4.79 -21.60 11.25
C GLY A 234 6.07 -20.78 11.10
N LEU A 235 6.20 -20.00 10.02
CA LEU A 235 7.39 -19.17 9.75
C LEU A 235 7.36 -17.81 10.48
N PHE A 236 6.19 -17.30 10.87
CA PHE A 236 6.03 -15.92 11.34
C PHE A 236 5.55 -15.85 12.79
N LYS A 237 5.87 -14.76 13.47
CA LYS A 237 5.38 -14.48 14.83
C LYS A 237 3.87 -14.29 14.84
N THR A 238 3.34 -13.57 13.85
CA THR A 238 1.92 -13.44 13.59
C THR A 238 1.65 -13.69 12.12
N PHE A 239 0.63 -14.48 11.88
CA PHE A 239 0.17 -14.81 10.54
C PHE A 239 -1.35 -14.63 10.45
N THR A 240 -1.80 -14.06 9.34
CA THR A 240 -3.22 -13.90 9.05
C THR A 240 -3.53 -14.43 7.65
N LEU A 241 -4.54 -15.27 7.53
CA LEU A 241 -5.15 -15.60 6.24
C LEU A 241 -6.46 -14.83 6.12
N ARG A 242 -6.54 -13.93 5.13
CA ARG A 242 -7.77 -13.19 4.81
C ARG A 242 -8.46 -13.85 3.63
N ARG A 243 -9.67 -14.32 3.86
CA ARG A 243 -10.64 -14.77 2.86
C ARG A 243 -11.85 -13.84 2.94
N GLU A 244 -12.43 -13.50 1.81
CA GLU A 244 -13.74 -12.83 1.77
C GLU A 244 -14.86 -13.83 1.69
#